data_865766864f71de1af17d31f90fe0f3f2
#
_entry.id   865766864f71de1af17d31f90fe0f3f2
#
_cell.length_a   1.000
_cell.length_b   1.000
_cell.length_c   1.000
_cell.angle_alpha   90.00
_cell.angle_beta   90.00
_cell.angle_gamma   90.00
#
_symmetry.space_group_name_H-M   'P 1'
#
loop_
_entity.id
_entity.type
_entity.pdbx_description
1 polymer ?
#
loop_
_entity_poly.entity_id
_entity_poly.type
_entity_poly.pdbx_seq_one_letter_code
_entity_poly.pdbx_strand_id
1 'polypeptide(L)'
;MLGATLSASPLWAQTPESDLQQRLLDYEQRLEQLEKQQFDNTLDDAADRIRINGFLSAGVSRAELETTSGSASYIDGADDTWSHDSLTRAGVQFNARLSDRAEAVVQLFASGADEFNAELQWAYLDYQVSDSVSMKAGRIVAPFYMHSQYIDVGYAYPWASLPAEVYQLAPVKTMEAVEASWRFTSGPVSHRLSGFWGSSTVDGGERVANAQFQADDLSGVNFTSYWRNWTARAAYTAADVSVSQQDLQGALGFPPAVLGLSFDDVYTYFAGVGLQYDDGSWFFSVEKARLDFGNWYPSSESGYVTVGKYLGKWMPMVTWAEVTPRDLDSSLPAALNNGLAEQQKSWTGGLRYSLTDSIALKGEVSYYYDFSDSDVTTSGFFFTDGGQLEDDHATVIRLSADLVF
;
A
#
# COMPACT_ATOMS: atom_id res chain seq x y z
N MET A 1 55.48 -32.36 23.10
CA MET A 1 55.18 -31.32 22.09
C MET A 1 53.76 -31.52 21.61
N LEU A 2 52.83 -30.78 22.18
CA LEU A 2 51.43 -30.79 21.82
C LEU A 2 51.13 -29.40 21.25
N GLY A 3 50.92 -29.33 19.94
CA GLY A 3 50.50 -28.09 19.25
C GLY A 3 48.98 -27.97 19.28
N ALA A 4 48.48 -27.00 20.01
CA ALA A 4 47.09 -26.63 19.96
C ALA A 4 46.88 -25.59 18.84
N THR A 5 46.22 -25.98 17.78
CA THR A 5 45.73 -25.06 16.76
C THR A 5 44.45 -24.41 17.21
N LEU A 6 44.52 -23.14 17.59
CA LEU A 6 43.36 -22.28 17.79
C LEU A 6 42.81 -21.91 16.42
N SER A 7 41.68 -22.50 16.06
CA SER A 7 40.86 -22.01 14.95
C SER A 7 40.06 -20.79 15.39
N ALA A 8 40.53 -19.60 15.01
CA ALA A 8 39.73 -18.38 15.15
C ALA A 8 38.61 -18.40 14.10
N SER A 9 37.39 -18.57 14.53
CA SER A 9 36.24 -18.30 13.69
C SER A 9 36.15 -16.78 13.46
N PRO A 10 35.95 -16.30 12.24
CA PRO A 10 35.79 -14.88 12.01
C PRO A 10 34.44 -14.42 12.56
N LEU A 11 34.45 -13.53 13.55
CA LEU A 11 33.31 -12.72 13.94
C LEU A 11 33.00 -11.76 12.76
N TRP A 12 32.11 -12.16 11.87
CA TRP A 12 31.50 -11.21 10.96
C TRP A 12 30.48 -10.42 11.76
N ALA A 13 30.75 -9.12 11.85
CA ALA A 13 29.85 -8.16 12.46
C ALA A 13 28.45 -8.29 11.86
N GLN A 14 27.46 -8.57 12.68
CA GLN A 14 26.06 -8.45 12.30
C GLN A 14 25.86 -6.99 11.85
N THR A 15 25.37 -6.80 10.62
CA THR A 15 25.12 -5.47 10.08
C THR A 15 23.95 -4.84 10.85
N PRO A 16 23.94 -3.51 11.06
CA PRO A 16 22.87 -2.81 11.79
C PRO A 16 21.45 -3.11 11.27
N GLU A 17 21.32 -3.54 10.04
CA GLU A 17 20.03 -3.81 9.38
C GLU A 17 19.51 -5.23 9.58
N SER A 18 20.34 -6.24 9.74
CA SER A 18 19.89 -7.56 10.22
C SER A 18 19.38 -7.48 11.65
N ASP A 19 19.97 -6.57 12.43
CA ASP A 19 19.54 -6.19 13.75
C ASP A 19 18.17 -5.44 13.69
N LEU A 20 17.92 -4.64 12.65
CA LEU A 20 16.69 -3.84 12.53
C LEU A 20 15.44 -4.70 12.28
N GLN A 21 15.56 -5.77 11.51
CA GLN A 21 14.45 -6.66 11.20
C GLN A 21 14.25 -7.74 12.25
N GLN A 22 15.33 -8.27 12.82
CA GLN A 22 15.20 -9.00 14.07
C GLN A 22 14.64 -8.11 15.18
N ARG A 23 14.93 -6.80 15.18
CA ARG A 23 14.32 -5.84 16.09
C ARG A 23 12.87 -5.51 15.74
N LEU A 24 12.43 -5.51 14.48
CA LEU A 24 11.01 -5.38 14.14
C LEU A 24 10.22 -6.63 14.56
N LEU A 25 10.74 -7.82 14.31
CA LEU A 25 10.17 -9.07 14.83
C LEU A 25 10.32 -9.17 16.36
N ASP A 26 11.44 -8.70 16.92
CA ASP A 26 11.68 -8.62 18.36
C ASP A 26 10.92 -7.43 18.98
N TYR A 27 10.62 -6.36 18.22
CA TYR A 27 9.70 -5.28 18.61
C TYR A 27 8.24 -5.73 18.56
N GLU A 28 7.81 -6.49 17.58
CA GLU A 28 6.48 -7.11 17.61
C GLU A 28 6.35 -8.12 18.75
N GLN A 29 7.37 -8.96 18.97
CA GLN A 29 7.41 -9.90 20.09
C GLN A 29 7.69 -9.23 21.45
N ARG A 30 8.48 -8.14 21.48
CA ARG A 30 8.71 -7.34 22.69
C ARG A 30 7.60 -6.35 22.98
N LEU A 31 6.91 -5.83 21.99
CA LEU A 31 5.63 -5.15 22.20
C LEU A 31 4.62 -6.12 22.83
N GLU A 32 4.52 -7.36 22.35
CA GLU A 32 3.72 -8.37 23.01
C GLU A 32 4.23 -8.75 24.42
N GLN A 33 5.54 -8.76 24.64
CA GLN A 33 6.13 -9.09 25.97
C GLN A 33 6.19 -7.89 26.90
N LEU A 34 6.43 -6.66 26.41
CA LEU A 34 6.38 -5.43 27.21
C LEU A 34 4.94 -5.04 27.52
N GLU A 35 4.01 -5.32 26.64
CA GLU A 35 2.56 -5.28 26.93
C GLU A 35 2.21 -6.26 28.07
N LYS A 36 2.83 -7.42 28.14
CA LYS A 36 2.68 -8.35 29.26
C LYS A 36 3.42 -7.94 30.54
N GLN A 37 4.58 -7.31 30.46
CA GLN A 37 5.40 -6.95 31.62
C GLN A 37 5.07 -5.60 32.24
N GLN A 38 4.53 -4.64 31.46
CA GLN A 38 4.04 -3.35 32.01
C GLN A 38 2.68 -3.48 32.71
N PHE A 39 2.02 -4.63 32.60
CA PHE A 39 0.72 -4.91 33.22
C PHE A 39 0.73 -4.96 34.74
N ASP A 40 1.87 -5.12 35.37
CA ASP A 40 1.95 -5.34 36.82
C ASP A 40 2.22 -4.08 37.65
N ASN A 41 2.41 -2.90 37.04
CA ASN A 41 2.72 -1.68 37.79
C ASN A 41 1.88 -0.45 37.38
N THR A 42 0.89 -0.20 38.21
CA THR A 42 0.31 1.11 38.59
C THR A 42 -0.56 1.86 37.57
N LEU A 43 -1.82 1.86 37.94
CA LEU A 43 -2.98 2.60 37.43
C LEU A 43 -3.01 4.12 37.70
N ASP A 44 -1.92 4.77 38.09
CA ASP A 44 -2.00 6.11 38.68
C ASP A 44 -1.56 7.29 37.78
N ASP A 45 -1.11 7.07 36.54
CA ASP A 45 -0.77 8.21 35.69
C ASP A 45 -1.51 8.17 34.34
N ALA A 46 -2.38 9.15 34.09
CA ALA A 46 -3.13 9.28 32.84
C ALA A 46 -2.20 9.48 31.61
N ALA A 47 -0.99 9.96 31.82
CA ALA A 47 0.04 10.11 30.80
C ALA A 47 0.56 8.74 30.31
N ASP A 48 0.59 7.71 31.18
CA ASP A 48 1.05 6.36 30.81
C ASP A 48 0.03 5.58 29.97
N ARG A 49 -1.17 6.11 29.78
CA ARG A 49 -2.24 5.48 29.02
C ARG A 49 -2.24 5.85 27.55
N ILE A 50 -1.54 6.91 27.18
CA ILE A 50 -1.53 7.40 25.79
C ILE A 50 -0.12 7.25 25.22
N ARG A 51 0.00 6.47 24.14
CA ARG A 51 1.20 6.40 23.32
C ARG A 51 0.99 7.22 22.07
N ILE A 52 2.00 7.98 21.68
CA ILE A 52 2.00 8.76 20.44
C ILE A 52 3.12 8.22 19.57
N ASN A 53 2.79 7.88 18.34
CA ASN A 53 3.75 7.50 17.32
C ASN A 53 3.51 8.37 16.10
N GLY A 54 4.53 8.54 15.28
CA GLY A 54 4.35 9.31 14.07
C GLY A 54 5.35 8.96 12.99
N PHE A 55 5.06 9.44 11.80
CA PHE A 55 5.95 9.34 10.66
C PHE A 55 5.89 10.62 9.83
N LEU A 56 6.96 10.87 9.12
CA LEU A 56 7.07 11.94 8.14
C LEU A 56 7.84 11.42 6.93
N SER A 57 7.33 11.65 5.75
CA SER A 57 8.06 11.55 4.49
C SER A 57 8.13 12.94 3.87
N ALA A 58 9.31 13.35 3.43
CA ALA A 58 9.50 14.53 2.62
C ALA A 58 10.25 14.12 1.35
N GLY A 59 9.73 14.52 0.17
CA GLY A 59 10.35 14.08 -1.06
C GLY A 59 10.09 15.00 -2.22
N VAL A 60 10.72 14.67 -3.34
CA VAL A 60 10.55 15.34 -4.62
C VAL A 60 10.43 14.30 -5.72
N SER A 61 9.63 14.61 -6.72
CA SER A 61 9.47 13.77 -7.91
C SER A 61 9.48 14.62 -9.17
N ARG A 62 9.84 14.00 -10.29
CA ARG A 62 9.74 14.58 -11.62
C ARG A 62 9.54 13.47 -12.64
N ALA A 63 8.66 13.71 -13.61
CA ALA A 63 8.48 12.85 -14.77
C ALA A 63 9.19 13.46 -15.99
N GLU A 64 9.89 12.64 -16.78
CA GLU A 64 10.37 12.97 -18.10
C GLU A 64 9.44 12.31 -19.11
N LEU A 65 8.65 13.12 -19.80
CA LEU A 65 7.62 12.72 -20.75
C LEU A 65 7.43 13.80 -21.79
N GLU A 66 6.96 13.43 -22.98
CA GLU A 66 6.60 14.35 -24.05
C GLU A 66 5.11 14.20 -24.39
N THR A 67 4.42 15.31 -24.61
CA THR A 67 2.98 15.36 -24.93
C THR A 67 2.75 16.11 -26.24
N THR A 68 1.76 15.67 -27.00
CA THR A 68 1.36 16.34 -28.26
C THR A 68 0.82 17.74 -28.03
N SER A 69 0.20 17.98 -26.88
CA SER A 69 -0.27 19.28 -26.40
C SER A 69 -0.63 19.19 -24.92
N GLY A 70 -0.65 20.35 -24.22
CA GLY A 70 -1.00 20.38 -22.79
C GLY A 70 0.10 19.83 -21.89
N SER A 71 -0.29 19.36 -20.73
CA SER A 71 0.59 18.77 -19.72
C SER A 71 0.18 17.31 -19.44
N ALA A 72 1.08 16.57 -18.81
CA ALA A 72 0.77 15.25 -18.27
C ALA A 72 1.40 15.10 -16.89
N SER A 73 0.76 14.29 -16.05
CA SER A 73 1.26 13.91 -14.73
C SER A 73 1.07 12.42 -14.49
N TYR A 74 1.99 11.83 -13.74
CA TYR A 74 1.83 10.46 -13.25
C TYR A 74 0.81 10.41 -12.11
N ILE A 75 0.19 9.27 -11.86
CA ILE A 75 -0.86 9.08 -10.84
C ILE A 75 -0.49 9.57 -9.42
N ASP A 76 0.79 9.69 -9.11
CA ASP A 76 1.28 10.26 -7.86
C ASP A 76 1.54 11.78 -7.94
N GLY A 77 1.17 12.44 -9.03
CA GLY A 77 1.32 13.87 -9.22
C GLY A 77 2.69 14.32 -9.75
N ALA A 78 3.58 13.38 -10.14
CA ALA A 78 4.84 13.75 -10.78
C ALA A 78 4.60 14.24 -12.21
N ASP A 79 5.06 15.43 -12.54
CA ASP A 79 5.00 16.05 -13.86
C ASP A 79 6.40 16.41 -14.40
N ASP A 80 6.50 17.19 -15.47
CA ASP A 80 7.74 17.63 -16.09
C ASP A 80 8.54 18.64 -15.23
N THR A 81 7.98 19.08 -14.11
CA THR A 81 8.63 19.94 -13.12
C THR A 81 8.96 19.17 -11.83
N TRP A 82 9.84 19.72 -10.99
CA TRP A 82 10.10 19.13 -9.67
C TRP A 82 8.93 19.44 -8.73
N SER A 83 8.11 18.43 -8.46
CA SER A 83 7.05 18.47 -7.45
C SER A 83 7.61 18.10 -6.06
N HIS A 84 7.21 18.84 -5.03
CA HIS A 84 7.52 18.55 -3.62
C HIS A 84 6.34 17.93 -2.88
N ASP A 85 5.20 17.83 -3.51
CA ASP A 85 3.93 17.48 -2.87
C ASP A 85 3.68 15.97 -2.89
N SER A 86 3.93 15.31 -4.01
CA SER A 86 3.55 13.92 -4.27
C SER A 86 4.08 12.91 -3.23
N LEU A 87 5.29 13.11 -2.70
CA LEU A 87 5.92 12.23 -1.73
C LEU A 87 5.92 12.79 -0.30
N THR A 88 5.47 14.04 -0.10
CA THR A 88 5.47 14.69 1.21
C THR A 88 4.19 14.37 1.97
N ARG A 89 4.32 13.70 3.11
CA ARG A 89 3.19 13.26 3.96
C ARG A 89 3.61 13.09 5.40
N ALA A 90 2.67 13.24 6.31
CA ALA A 90 2.88 13.04 7.73
C ALA A 90 1.67 12.36 8.39
N GLY A 91 1.91 11.55 9.39
CA GLY A 91 0.88 10.95 10.21
C GLY A 91 1.26 10.94 11.68
N VAL A 92 0.26 11.15 12.54
CA VAL A 92 0.40 11.04 14.00
C VAL A 92 -0.69 10.11 14.51
N GLN A 93 -0.28 9.06 15.22
CA GLN A 93 -1.17 8.07 15.80
C GLN A 93 -1.18 8.18 17.32
N PHE A 94 -2.37 8.21 17.87
CA PHE A 94 -2.65 8.18 19.31
C PHE A 94 -3.25 6.81 19.66
N ASN A 95 -2.61 6.13 20.61
CA ASN A 95 -3.07 4.86 21.14
C ASN A 95 -3.45 5.09 22.61
N ALA A 96 -4.73 5.02 22.94
CA ALA A 96 -5.24 5.22 24.29
C ALA A 96 -5.68 3.88 24.90
N ARG A 97 -4.99 3.40 25.93
CA ARG A 97 -5.37 2.20 26.68
C ARG A 97 -6.59 2.49 27.55
N LEU A 98 -7.71 1.85 27.24
CA LEU A 98 -8.97 2.00 27.98
C LEU A 98 -9.09 1.00 29.12
N SER A 99 -8.57 -0.21 28.90
CA SER A 99 -8.52 -1.31 29.88
C SER A 99 -7.41 -2.31 29.49
N ASP A 100 -7.27 -3.37 30.24
CA ASP A 100 -6.33 -4.46 29.95
C ASP A 100 -6.59 -5.17 28.61
N ARG A 101 -7.78 -4.99 28.05
CA ARG A 101 -8.21 -5.67 26.81
C ARG A 101 -8.74 -4.72 25.75
N ALA A 102 -8.76 -3.42 26.02
CA ALA A 102 -9.32 -2.46 25.10
C ALA A 102 -8.40 -1.27 24.89
N GLU A 103 -8.15 -0.93 23.63
CA GLU A 103 -7.37 0.22 23.19
C GLU A 103 -8.17 1.01 22.15
N ALA A 104 -8.21 2.33 22.27
CA ALA A 104 -8.70 3.21 21.22
C ALA A 104 -7.51 3.72 20.41
N VAL A 105 -7.60 3.63 19.09
CA VAL A 105 -6.56 4.06 18.16
C VAL A 105 -7.11 5.13 17.24
N VAL A 106 -6.42 6.26 17.14
CA VAL A 106 -6.76 7.36 16.24
C VAL A 106 -5.51 7.80 15.49
N GLN A 107 -5.59 7.90 14.16
CA GLN A 107 -4.52 8.48 13.35
C GLN A 107 -5.03 9.65 12.53
N LEU A 108 -4.31 10.76 12.63
CA LEU A 108 -4.42 11.92 11.75
C LEU A 108 -3.34 11.81 10.69
N PHE A 109 -3.69 12.13 9.45
CA PHE A 109 -2.83 12.05 8.28
C PHE A 109 -2.99 13.29 7.41
N ALA A 110 -1.92 13.73 6.77
CA ALA A 110 -1.92 14.77 5.77
C ALA A 110 -0.87 14.46 4.70
N SER A 111 -1.18 14.70 3.43
CA SER A 111 -0.25 14.53 2.31
C SER A 111 -0.36 15.67 1.32
N GLY A 112 0.73 15.95 0.61
CA GLY A 112 0.76 16.95 -0.45
C GLY A 112 -0.14 16.58 -1.63
N ALA A 113 -0.36 15.28 -1.87
CA ALA A 113 -1.31 14.82 -2.89
C ALA A 113 -2.77 15.25 -2.60
N ASP A 114 -3.09 15.62 -1.35
CA ASP A 114 -4.38 16.18 -0.92
C ASP A 114 -4.20 17.59 -0.32
N GLU A 115 -3.35 18.40 -0.93
CA GLU A 115 -3.11 19.79 -0.55
C GLU A 115 -2.78 19.99 0.94
N PHE A 116 -2.23 18.96 1.59
CA PHE A 116 -1.97 18.88 3.03
C PHE A 116 -3.22 19.01 3.93
N ASN A 117 -4.41 18.71 3.40
CA ASN A 117 -5.61 18.61 4.19
C ASN A 117 -5.45 17.49 5.24
N ALA A 118 -5.67 17.84 6.50
CA ALA A 118 -5.58 16.86 7.57
C ALA A 118 -6.87 16.06 7.65
N GLU A 119 -6.76 14.75 7.59
CA GLU A 119 -7.87 13.81 7.67
C GLU A 119 -7.75 12.84 8.84
N LEU A 120 -8.90 12.34 9.29
CA LEU A 120 -8.96 11.22 10.20
C LEU A 120 -8.80 9.92 9.40
N GLN A 121 -7.56 9.43 9.28
CA GLN A 121 -7.27 8.27 8.45
C GLN A 121 -7.88 7.01 9.04
N TRP A 122 -7.70 6.77 10.37
CA TRP A 122 -8.42 5.73 11.09
C TRP A 122 -8.78 6.13 12.51
N ALA A 123 -9.86 5.55 13.00
CA ALA A 123 -10.35 5.71 14.36
C ALA A 123 -11.15 4.45 14.73
N TYR A 124 -10.60 3.60 15.58
CA TYR A 124 -11.21 2.34 15.94
C TYR A 124 -10.95 1.95 17.39
N LEU A 125 -11.81 1.07 17.90
CA LEU A 125 -11.61 0.36 19.14
C LEU A 125 -11.02 -1.03 18.80
N ASP A 126 -9.91 -1.39 19.43
CA ASP A 126 -9.35 -2.74 19.42
C ASP A 126 -9.68 -3.42 20.76
N TYR A 127 -10.29 -4.60 20.69
CA TYR A 127 -10.68 -5.37 21.85
C TYR A 127 -10.12 -6.78 21.78
N GLN A 128 -9.29 -7.14 22.78
CA GLN A 128 -8.71 -8.46 22.93
C GLN A 128 -9.72 -9.40 23.60
N VAL A 129 -10.40 -10.23 22.81
CA VAL A 129 -11.41 -11.19 23.29
C VAL A 129 -10.75 -12.32 24.07
N SER A 130 -9.62 -12.81 23.56
CA SER A 130 -8.77 -13.82 24.22
C SER A 130 -7.30 -13.61 23.80
N ASP A 131 -6.37 -14.38 24.33
CA ASP A 131 -4.94 -14.30 23.97
C ASP A 131 -4.69 -14.49 22.46
N SER A 132 -5.60 -15.15 21.76
CA SER A 132 -5.48 -15.47 20.33
C SER A 132 -6.49 -14.76 19.43
N VAL A 133 -7.52 -14.12 20.00
CA VAL A 133 -8.61 -13.51 19.24
C VAL A 133 -8.75 -12.04 19.61
N SER A 134 -8.70 -11.15 18.61
CA SER A 134 -9.01 -9.73 18.75
C SER A 134 -10.10 -9.29 17.78
N MET A 135 -10.78 -8.22 18.13
CA MET A 135 -11.80 -7.57 17.30
C MET A 135 -11.53 -6.08 17.21
N LYS A 136 -11.72 -5.51 16.03
CA LYS A 136 -11.67 -4.06 15.79
C LYS A 136 -13.02 -3.58 15.30
N ALA A 137 -13.40 -2.37 15.68
CA ALA A 137 -14.62 -1.72 15.17
C ALA A 137 -14.41 -0.23 15.02
N GLY A 138 -14.83 0.34 13.89
CA GLY A 138 -14.68 1.75 13.54
C GLY A 138 -14.10 1.94 12.14
N ARG A 139 -13.44 3.08 11.92
CA ARG A 139 -12.71 3.35 10.68
C ARG A 139 -11.36 2.67 10.75
N ILE A 140 -11.17 1.62 9.96
CA ILE A 140 -9.97 0.78 9.95
C ILE A 140 -9.28 0.79 8.58
N VAL A 141 -8.05 0.32 8.54
CA VAL A 141 -7.32 0.13 7.27
C VAL A 141 -7.99 -0.97 6.46
N ALA A 142 -8.23 -0.72 5.18
CA ALA A 142 -8.69 -1.73 4.23
C ALA A 142 -7.54 -2.71 3.90
N PRO A 143 -7.65 -3.99 4.27
CA PRO A 143 -6.50 -4.89 4.28
C PRO A 143 -6.34 -5.65 2.94
N PHE A 144 -6.28 -4.95 1.82
CA PHE A 144 -6.18 -5.53 0.47
C PHE A 144 -4.78 -6.07 0.19
N TYR A 145 -3.77 -5.24 0.33
CA TYR A 145 -2.39 -5.50 -0.08
C TYR A 145 -1.50 -5.99 1.06
N MET A 146 -0.32 -6.47 0.70
CA MET A 146 0.68 -6.92 1.66
C MET A 146 1.11 -5.80 2.62
N HIS A 147 1.23 -4.58 2.11
CA HIS A 147 1.68 -3.40 2.87
C HIS A 147 0.54 -2.46 3.30
N SER A 148 -0.75 -2.86 3.20
CA SER A 148 -1.89 -2.00 3.54
C SER A 148 -1.79 -1.35 4.93
N GLN A 149 -1.32 -2.09 5.94
CA GLN A 149 -1.24 -1.61 7.33
C GLN A 149 -0.27 -0.41 7.52
N TYR A 150 0.66 -0.21 6.61
CA TYR A 150 1.69 0.82 6.68
C TYR A 150 1.98 1.45 5.31
N ILE A 151 0.99 1.46 4.44
CA ILE A 151 1.09 1.97 3.06
C ILE A 151 1.59 3.43 3.01
N ASP A 152 1.23 4.25 4.00
CA ASP A 152 1.62 5.65 4.09
C ASP A 152 2.91 5.87 4.89
N VAL A 153 3.43 4.84 5.59
CA VAL A 153 4.66 4.91 6.38
C VAL A 153 5.86 4.61 5.49
N GLY A 154 6.38 5.63 4.81
CA GLY A 154 7.48 5.48 3.86
C GLY A 154 8.68 4.72 4.44
N TYR A 155 9.04 4.97 5.69
CA TYR A 155 10.15 4.28 6.36
C TYR A 155 10.00 2.75 6.40
N ALA A 156 8.77 2.22 6.44
CA ALA A 156 8.48 0.79 6.67
C ALA A 156 8.82 -0.13 5.48
N TYR A 157 9.03 0.41 4.30
CA TYR A 157 9.33 -0.35 3.09
C TYR A 157 10.54 0.25 2.33
N PRO A 158 11.19 -0.52 1.43
CA PRO A 158 12.41 -0.05 0.80
C PRO A 158 12.20 0.98 -0.32
N TRP A 159 11.07 0.97 -1.01
CA TRP A 159 10.77 1.87 -2.13
C TRP A 159 10.54 3.32 -1.68
N ALA A 160 10.82 4.29 -2.55
CA ALA A 160 10.37 5.68 -2.35
C ALA A 160 8.86 5.78 -2.60
N SER A 161 8.36 5.07 -3.62
CA SER A 161 6.94 4.88 -3.89
C SER A 161 6.67 3.39 -4.13
N LEU A 162 5.61 2.85 -3.51
CA LEU A 162 5.17 1.48 -3.78
C LEU A 162 4.81 1.30 -5.27
N PRO A 163 5.00 0.08 -5.87
CA PRO A 163 4.65 -0.17 -7.26
C PRO A 163 3.19 0.17 -7.55
N ALA A 164 2.96 1.25 -8.31
CA ALA A 164 1.62 1.79 -8.55
C ALA A 164 0.74 0.77 -9.28
N GLU A 165 1.32 -0.06 -10.13
CA GLU A 165 0.63 -1.10 -10.89
C GLU A 165 -0.19 -2.02 -9.97
N VAL A 166 0.28 -2.27 -8.76
CA VAL A 166 -0.42 -3.07 -7.76
C VAL A 166 -1.19 -2.19 -6.78
N TYR A 167 -0.55 -1.18 -6.18
CA TYR A 167 -1.11 -0.43 -5.06
C TYR A 167 -2.16 0.62 -5.45
N GLN A 168 -2.29 0.91 -6.75
CA GLN A 168 -3.35 1.77 -7.30
C GLN A 168 -4.50 0.98 -7.94
N LEU A 169 -4.43 -0.37 -7.96
CA LEU A 169 -5.45 -1.21 -8.56
C LEU A 169 -6.81 -1.06 -7.84
N ALA A 170 -6.81 -1.11 -6.51
CA ALA A 170 -7.98 -0.85 -5.67
C ALA A 170 -7.65 0.31 -4.71
N PRO A 171 -8.10 1.55 -4.99
CA PRO A 171 -7.71 2.74 -4.23
C PRO A 171 -8.42 2.87 -2.88
N VAL A 172 -8.94 1.78 -2.32
CA VAL A 172 -9.58 1.74 -1.00
C VAL A 172 -8.52 1.67 0.08
N LYS A 173 -8.27 2.77 0.79
CA LYS A 173 -7.30 2.81 1.90
C LYS A 173 -7.93 2.49 3.25
N THR A 174 -9.16 2.94 3.47
CA THR A 174 -9.86 2.82 4.75
C THR A 174 -11.31 2.38 4.55
N MET A 175 -11.91 1.83 5.60
CA MET A 175 -13.30 1.40 5.60
C MET A 175 -13.91 1.53 7.01
N GLU A 176 -15.21 1.79 7.10
CA GLU A 176 -16.00 1.71 8.31
C GLU A 176 -16.45 0.26 8.49
N ALA A 177 -15.81 -0.47 9.44
CA ALA A 177 -15.99 -1.91 9.52
C ALA A 177 -15.80 -2.50 10.91
N VAL A 178 -16.19 -3.76 11.01
CA VAL A 178 -15.81 -4.67 12.11
C VAL A 178 -14.87 -5.73 11.53
N GLU A 179 -13.73 -5.92 12.19
CA GLU A 179 -12.75 -6.98 11.88
C GLU A 179 -12.62 -7.92 13.07
N ALA A 180 -12.57 -9.22 12.82
CA ALA A 180 -12.16 -10.23 13.78
C ALA A 180 -10.87 -10.91 13.29
N SER A 181 -9.89 -11.05 14.17
CA SER A 181 -8.60 -11.67 13.87
C SER A 181 -8.32 -12.83 14.82
N TRP A 182 -7.84 -13.93 14.28
CA TRP A 182 -7.40 -15.10 15.02
C TRP A 182 -5.94 -15.40 14.73
N ARG A 183 -5.12 -15.45 15.79
CA ARG A 183 -3.71 -15.81 15.74
C ARG A 183 -3.52 -17.23 16.26
N PHE A 184 -2.78 -18.05 15.53
CA PHE A 184 -2.48 -19.42 15.92
C PHE A 184 -1.12 -19.86 15.35
N THR A 185 -0.56 -20.94 15.90
CA THR A 185 0.70 -21.50 15.45
C THR A 185 0.53 -22.94 14.94
N SER A 186 1.31 -23.30 13.92
CA SER A 186 1.37 -24.64 13.38
C SER A 186 2.86 -25.04 13.27
N GLY A 187 3.34 -25.77 14.25
CA GLY A 187 4.77 -26.02 14.39
C GLY A 187 5.57 -24.72 14.52
N PRO A 188 6.55 -24.47 13.65
CA PRO A 188 7.37 -23.24 13.70
C PRO A 188 6.73 -22.05 12.96
N VAL A 189 5.52 -22.17 12.45
CA VAL A 189 4.85 -21.16 11.64
C VAL A 189 3.78 -20.47 12.46
N SER A 190 3.80 -19.14 12.50
CA SER A 190 2.73 -18.33 13.09
C SER A 190 1.76 -17.89 11.98
N HIS A 191 0.47 -17.90 12.28
CA HIS A 191 -0.58 -17.55 11.34
C HIS A 191 -1.50 -16.50 11.94
N ARG A 192 -2.01 -15.63 11.07
CA ARG A 192 -3.13 -14.74 11.36
C ARG A 192 -4.19 -14.92 10.29
N LEU A 193 -5.40 -15.24 10.71
CA LEU A 193 -6.60 -15.23 9.90
C LEU A 193 -7.47 -14.08 10.37
N SER A 194 -7.86 -13.19 9.47
CA SER A 194 -8.83 -12.13 9.78
C SER A 194 -9.97 -12.12 8.78
N GLY A 195 -11.16 -11.78 9.27
CA GLY A 195 -12.35 -11.54 8.48
C GLY A 195 -12.94 -10.19 8.87
N PHE A 196 -13.51 -9.48 7.91
CA PHE A 196 -14.11 -8.16 8.13
C PHE A 196 -15.39 -7.98 7.31
N TRP A 197 -16.22 -7.03 7.78
CA TRP A 197 -17.41 -6.60 7.10
C TRP A 197 -17.70 -5.13 7.42
N GLY A 198 -18.10 -4.35 6.40
CA GLY A 198 -18.36 -2.92 6.53
C GLY A 198 -18.67 -2.25 5.20
N SER A 199 -18.30 -0.99 5.07
CA SER A 199 -18.49 -0.18 3.85
C SER A 199 -17.33 0.80 3.67
N SER A 200 -17.21 1.36 2.48
CA SER A 200 -16.24 2.41 2.19
C SER A 200 -16.79 3.36 1.13
N THR A 201 -16.41 4.63 1.21
CA THR A 201 -16.58 5.59 0.13
C THR A 201 -15.21 5.93 -0.41
N VAL A 202 -15.03 5.83 -1.73
CA VAL A 202 -13.77 6.04 -2.42
C VAL A 202 -13.94 7.16 -3.43
N ASP A 203 -13.07 8.17 -3.38
CA ASP A 203 -12.99 9.17 -4.43
C ASP A 203 -12.19 8.61 -5.60
N GLY A 204 -12.76 8.66 -6.79
CA GLY A 204 -12.15 8.15 -8.02
C GLY A 204 -10.97 8.97 -8.52
N GLY A 205 -10.71 10.12 -7.90
CA GLY A 205 -9.65 11.03 -8.26
C GLY A 205 -9.80 11.60 -9.68
N GLU A 206 -8.73 12.08 -10.23
CA GLU A 206 -8.70 12.70 -11.57
C GLU A 206 -9.10 11.73 -12.69
N ARG A 207 -8.89 10.43 -12.51
CA ARG A 207 -9.25 9.37 -13.47
C ARG A 207 -10.71 9.36 -13.87
N VAL A 208 -11.59 9.65 -12.93
CA VAL A 208 -13.04 9.60 -13.12
C VAL A 208 -13.70 10.90 -12.63
N ALA A 209 -13.03 12.02 -12.88
CA ALA A 209 -13.51 13.37 -12.61
C ALA A 209 -14.06 13.55 -11.18
N ASN A 210 -13.38 12.98 -10.18
CA ASN A 210 -13.73 13.00 -8.76
C ASN A 210 -15.09 12.35 -8.46
N ALA A 211 -15.54 11.40 -9.27
CA ALA A 211 -16.72 10.62 -8.99
C ALA A 211 -16.53 9.83 -7.67
N GLN A 212 -17.58 9.78 -6.85
CA GLN A 212 -17.57 8.99 -5.62
C GLN A 212 -18.13 7.60 -5.87
N PHE A 213 -17.37 6.59 -5.44
CA PHE A 213 -17.76 5.19 -5.46
C PHE A 213 -18.14 4.77 -4.06
N GLN A 214 -19.35 4.25 -3.90
CA GLN A 214 -19.79 3.61 -2.67
C GLN A 214 -19.56 2.11 -2.78
N ALA A 215 -18.83 1.53 -1.84
CA ALA A 215 -18.63 0.10 -1.69
C ALA A 215 -19.40 -0.36 -0.46
N ASP A 216 -20.57 -0.91 -0.67
CA ASP A 216 -21.44 -1.46 0.35
C ASP A 216 -21.21 -2.97 0.51
N ASP A 217 -21.60 -3.54 1.65
CA ASP A 217 -21.39 -4.94 2.01
C ASP A 217 -19.92 -5.41 1.79
N LEU A 218 -18.98 -4.46 1.93
CA LEU A 218 -17.55 -4.68 1.80
C LEU A 218 -17.10 -5.73 2.82
N SER A 219 -16.79 -6.92 2.36
CA SER A 219 -16.44 -8.05 3.20
C SER A 219 -15.26 -8.81 2.65
N GLY A 220 -14.49 -9.45 3.53
CA GLY A 220 -13.34 -10.21 3.06
C GLY A 220 -12.64 -11.00 4.14
N VAL A 221 -11.65 -11.76 3.68
CA VAL A 221 -10.79 -12.60 4.51
C VAL A 221 -9.33 -12.39 4.12
N ASN A 222 -8.46 -12.38 5.13
CA ASN A 222 -7.02 -12.32 4.96
C ASN A 222 -6.36 -13.45 5.74
N PHE A 223 -5.42 -14.11 5.12
CA PHE A 223 -4.59 -15.11 5.76
C PHE A 223 -3.12 -14.73 5.59
N THR A 224 -2.42 -14.56 6.71
CA THR A 224 -0.99 -14.26 6.71
C THR A 224 -0.24 -15.31 7.51
N SER A 225 0.89 -15.76 6.98
CA SER A 225 1.76 -16.75 7.60
C SER A 225 3.17 -16.20 7.73
N TYR A 226 3.79 -16.39 8.88
CA TYR A 226 5.15 -15.97 9.20
C TYR A 226 5.99 -17.18 9.52
N TRP A 227 7.08 -17.37 8.78
CA TRP A 227 8.01 -18.45 9.00
C TRP A 227 9.45 -17.98 8.84
N ARG A 228 10.16 -17.86 9.96
CA ARG A 228 11.52 -17.28 9.97
C ARG A 228 11.51 -15.89 9.30
N ASN A 229 12.17 -15.78 8.16
CA ASN A 229 12.33 -14.57 7.38
C ASN A 229 11.28 -14.44 6.23
N TRP A 230 10.32 -15.35 6.19
CA TRP A 230 9.28 -15.38 5.18
C TRP A 230 7.95 -14.87 5.73
N THR A 231 7.31 -14.03 4.96
CA THR A 231 5.91 -13.64 5.14
C THR A 231 5.14 -13.99 3.88
N ALA A 232 4.09 -14.77 4.02
CA ALA A 232 3.16 -15.08 2.93
C ALA A 232 1.77 -14.57 3.29
N ARG A 233 1.07 -13.97 2.32
CA ARG A 233 -0.27 -13.42 2.50
C ARG A 233 -1.17 -13.82 1.34
N ALA A 234 -2.45 -14.08 1.65
CA ALA A 234 -3.54 -14.18 0.71
C ALA A 234 -4.71 -13.35 1.21
N ALA A 235 -5.36 -12.62 0.31
CA ALA A 235 -6.48 -11.75 0.59
C ALA A 235 -7.58 -11.95 -0.43
N TYR A 236 -8.84 -11.94 0.01
CA TYR A 236 -10.01 -11.86 -0.85
C TYR A 236 -11.01 -10.90 -0.24
N THR A 237 -11.49 -9.96 -1.05
CA THR A 237 -12.46 -8.94 -0.65
C THR A 237 -13.51 -8.82 -1.73
N ALA A 238 -14.76 -8.67 -1.36
CA ALA A 238 -15.87 -8.39 -2.26
C ALA A 238 -16.73 -7.27 -1.71
N ALA A 239 -17.38 -6.55 -2.60
CA ALA A 239 -18.32 -5.48 -2.28
C ALA A 239 -19.34 -5.32 -3.40
N ASP A 240 -20.47 -4.72 -3.08
CA ASP A 240 -21.41 -4.17 -4.03
C ASP A 240 -21.05 -2.69 -4.25
N VAL A 241 -20.65 -2.32 -5.47
CA VAL A 241 -20.16 -0.98 -5.80
C VAL A 241 -21.22 -0.22 -6.58
N SER A 242 -21.46 1.00 -6.13
CA SER A 242 -22.41 1.93 -6.76
C SER A 242 -21.73 3.27 -7.05
N VAL A 243 -22.13 3.92 -8.14
CA VAL A 243 -21.73 5.28 -8.51
C VAL A 243 -22.96 6.09 -8.89
N SER A 244 -23.07 7.31 -8.38
CA SER A 244 -24.22 8.17 -8.71
C SER A 244 -24.24 8.52 -10.21
N GLN A 245 -25.45 8.65 -10.79
CA GLN A 245 -25.59 9.07 -12.19
C GLN A 245 -25.01 10.47 -12.45
N GLN A 246 -25.02 11.35 -11.45
CA GLN A 246 -24.48 12.70 -11.55
C GLN A 246 -22.96 12.66 -11.64
N ASP A 247 -22.30 11.83 -10.83
CA ASP A 247 -20.85 11.67 -10.84
C ASP A 247 -20.38 11.01 -12.14
N LEU A 248 -21.10 9.98 -12.61
CA LEU A 248 -20.84 9.37 -13.90
C LEU A 248 -21.01 10.35 -15.07
N GLN A 249 -22.01 11.22 -15.04
CA GLN A 249 -22.18 12.26 -16.05
C GLN A 249 -21.02 13.23 -16.02
N GLY A 250 -20.51 13.60 -14.85
CA GLY A 250 -19.31 14.43 -14.69
C GLY A 250 -18.09 13.76 -15.33
N ALA A 251 -17.88 12.49 -15.02
CA ALA A 251 -16.76 11.68 -15.52
C ALA A 251 -16.82 11.45 -17.04
N LEU A 252 -18.00 11.13 -17.58
CA LEU A 252 -18.16 10.79 -18.99
C LEU A 252 -18.38 12.00 -19.90
N GLY A 253 -18.74 13.16 -19.34
CA GLY A 253 -19.10 14.36 -20.11
C GLY A 253 -20.47 14.30 -20.81
N PHE A 254 -21.25 13.21 -20.60
CA PHE A 254 -22.60 13.04 -21.14
C PHE A 254 -23.46 12.14 -20.21
N PRO A 255 -24.81 12.25 -20.27
CA PRO A 255 -25.68 11.48 -19.38
C PRO A 255 -25.52 9.97 -19.56
N PRO A 256 -25.26 9.17 -18.50
CA PRO A 256 -25.11 7.72 -18.57
C PRO A 256 -26.34 7.00 -19.14
N ALA A 257 -27.53 7.57 -18.92
CA ALA A 257 -28.79 7.06 -19.48
C ALA A 257 -28.79 6.94 -21.01
N VAL A 258 -27.98 7.74 -21.73
CA VAL A 258 -27.82 7.62 -23.19
C VAL A 258 -27.18 6.29 -23.58
N LEU A 259 -26.37 5.72 -22.70
CA LEU A 259 -25.72 4.42 -22.91
C LEU A 259 -26.53 3.24 -22.32
N GLY A 260 -27.65 3.52 -21.60
CA GLY A 260 -28.40 2.49 -20.89
C GLY A 260 -27.65 1.86 -19.74
N LEU A 261 -26.65 2.55 -19.20
CA LEU A 261 -25.80 2.06 -18.12
C LEU A 261 -26.44 2.36 -16.76
N SER A 262 -26.47 1.37 -15.88
CA SER A 262 -26.72 1.49 -14.46
C SER A 262 -25.52 0.93 -13.73
N PHE A 263 -25.05 1.67 -12.72
CA PHE A 263 -23.93 1.29 -11.89
C PHE A 263 -24.36 1.28 -10.41
N ASP A 264 -25.48 0.59 -10.15
CA ASP A 264 -26.01 0.38 -8.81
C ASP A 264 -25.77 -1.08 -8.43
N ASP A 265 -25.21 -1.31 -7.24
CA ASP A 265 -25.00 -2.63 -6.62
C ASP A 265 -24.23 -3.62 -7.54
N VAL A 266 -23.14 -3.15 -8.14
CA VAL A 266 -22.33 -4.01 -9.02
C VAL A 266 -21.34 -4.82 -8.18
N TYR A 267 -21.51 -6.13 -8.19
CA TYR A 267 -20.58 -7.03 -7.51
C TYR A 267 -19.15 -6.87 -8.05
N THR A 268 -18.26 -6.50 -7.14
CA THR A 268 -16.84 -6.26 -7.42
C THR A 268 -16.01 -7.08 -6.45
N TYR A 269 -14.91 -7.70 -6.90
CA TYR A 269 -14.01 -8.37 -5.99
C TYR A 269 -12.54 -8.06 -6.25
N PHE A 270 -11.77 -8.09 -5.18
CA PHE A 270 -10.31 -8.06 -5.17
C PHE A 270 -9.77 -9.38 -4.65
N ALA A 271 -8.75 -9.92 -5.30
CA ALA A 271 -8.00 -11.08 -4.83
C ALA A 271 -6.50 -10.79 -4.93
N GLY A 272 -5.75 -11.05 -3.86
CA GLY A 272 -4.32 -10.78 -3.80
C GLY A 272 -3.56 -11.91 -3.12
N VAL A 273 -2.34 -12.17 -3.61
CA VAL A 273 -1.37 -13.06 -2.97
C VAL A 273 0.00 -12.40 -2.96
N GLY A 274 0.73 -12.53 -1.86
CA GLY A 274 2.05 -11.95 -1.71
C GLY A 274 2.99 -12.86 -0.94
N LEU A 275 4.28 -12.76 -1.26
CA LEU A 275 5.36 -13.44 -0.57
C LEU A 275 6.54 -12.49 -0.40
N GLN A 276 7.04 -12.37 0.81
CA GLN A 276 8.22 -11.56 1.14
C GLN A 276 9.24 -12.40 1.88
N TYR A 277 10.50 -12.18 1.57
CA TYR A 277 11.66 -12.68 2.30
C TYR A 277 12.57 -11.54 2.67
N ASP A 278 12.99 -11.50 3.92
CA ASP A 278 13.96 -10.52 4.39
C ASP A 278 14.79 -11.11 5.53
N ASP A 279 16.09 -11.34 5.27
CA ASP A 279 17.04 -11.88 6.25
C ASP A 279 18.09 -10.85 6.67
N GLY A 280 17.91 -9.59 6.28
CA GLY A 280 18.88 -8.51 6.50
C GLY A 280 20.12 -8.59 5.60
N SER A 281 20.21 -9.59 4.71
CA SER A 281 21.22 -9.69 3.67
C SER A 281 20.60 -9.56 2.30
N TRP A 282 19.43 -10.16 2.11
CA TRP A 282 18.64 -10.12 0.89
C TRP A 282 17.20 -9.75 1.22
N PHE A 283 16.65 -8.94 0.34
CA PHE A 283 15.22 -8.63 0.30
C PHE A 283 14.62 -9.17 -1.00
N PHE A 284 13.52 -9.86 -0.87
CA PHE A 284 12.69 -10.31 -1.99
C PHE A 284 11.22 -10.04 -1.66
N SER A 285 10.49 -9.47 -2.59
CA SER A 285 9.04 -9.27 -2.45
C SER A 285 8.36 -9.50 -3.78
N VAL A 286 7.28 -10.25 -3.77
CA VAL A 286 6.39 -10.47 -4.92
C VAL A 286 4.96 -10.39 -4.46
N GLU A 287 4.14 -9.70 -5.24
CA GLU A 287 2.69 -9.63 -5.03
C GLU A 287 1.99 -9.72 -6.38
N LYS A 288 0.89 -10.44 -6.42
CA LYS A 288 -0.03 -10.48 -7.55
C LYS A 288 -1.42 -10.18 -7.06
N ALA A 289 -2.13 -9.30 -7.77
CA ALA A 289 -3.48 -8.88 -7.46
C ALA A 289 -4.37 -8.93 -8.70
N ARG A 290 -5.67 -9.08 -8.46
CA ARG A 290 -6.73 -8.96 -9.46
C ARG A 290 -7.85 -8.13 -8.87
N LEU A 291 -8.35 -7.19 -9.67
CA LEU A 291 -9.58 -6.46 -9.40
C LEU A 291 -10.57 -6.74 -10.52
N ASP A 292 -11.75 -7.18 -10.16
CA ASP A 292 -12.81 -7.57 -11.11
C ASP A 292 -14.08 -6.80 -10.77
N PHE A 293 -14.55 -6.02 -11.73
CA PHE A 293 -15.75 -5.18 -11.61
C PHE A 293 -17.00 -5.83 -12.24
N GLY A 294 -17.00 -7.14 -12.40
CA GLY A 294 -18.04 -7.79 -13.18
C GLY A 294 -18.03 -7.33 -14.64
N ASN A 295 -19.18 -6.96 -15.18
CA ASN A 295 -19.30 -6.58 -16.59
C ASN A 295 -19.44 -5.07 -16.83
N TRP A 296 -19.15 -4.21 -15.84
CA TRP A 296 -19.42 -2.78 -15.99
C TRP A 296 -18.18 -1.92 -16.23
N TYR A 297 -16.99 -2.41 -15.85
CA TYR A 297 -15.71 -1.75 -16.02
C TYR A 297 -14.64 -2.79 -16.38
N PRO A 298 -13.58 -2.43 -17.12
CA PRO A 298 -12.49 -3.36 -17.43
C PRO A 298 -11.84 -3.90 -16.14
N SER A 299 -11.81 -5.23 -16.06
CA SER A 299 -11.10 -5.90 -14.95
C SER A 299 -9.61 -5.91 -15.22
N SER A 300 -8.80 -5.86 -14.15
CA SER A 300 -7.35 -5.77 -14.27
C SER A 300 -6.64 -6.82 -13.41
N GLU A 301 -5.52 -7.32 -13.92
CA GLU A 301 -4.52 -8.09 -13.17
C GLU A 301 -3.24 -7.29 -13.05
N SER A 302 -2.59 -7.37 -11.89
CA SER A 302 -1.33 -6.68 -11.65
C SER A 302 -0.37 -7.54 -10.84
N GLY A 303 0.92 -7.21 -10.90
CA GLY A 303 1.92 -7.86 -10.09
C GLY A 303 3.25 -7.12 -10.10
N TYR A 304 4.06 -7.39 -9.09
CA TYR A 304 5.44 -6.94 -9.07
C TYR A 304 6.38 -7.98 -8.48
N VAL A 305 7.66 -7.85 -8.81
CA VAL A 305 8.77 -8.59 -8.21
C VAL A 305 9.87 -7.60 -7.88
N THR A 306 10.34 -7.62 -6.64
CA THR A 306 11.48 -6.82 -6.18
C THR A 306 12.57 -7.70 -5.62
N VAL A 307 13.81 -7.39 -5.97
CA VAL A 307 15.01 -7.97 -5.37
C VAL A 307 15.92 -6.85 -4.89
N GLY A 308 16.35 -6.92 -3.65
CA GLY A 308 17.28 -5.98 -3.04
C GLY A 308 18.38 -6.69 -2.25
N LYS A 309 19.49 -6.02 -2.02
CA LYS A 309 20.61 -6.53 -1.26
C LYS A 309 21.11 -5.52 -0.25
N TYR A 310 21.24 -5.93 0.99
CA TYR A 310 21.83 -5.09 2.04
C TYR A 310 23.36 -5.08 1.95
N LEU A 311 23.92 -3.89 1.84
CA LEU A 311 25.35 -3.59 1.78
C LEU A 311 25.70 -2.56 2.87
N GLY A 312 25.70 -3.01 4.13
CA GLY A 312 25.80 -2.13 5.29
C GLY A 312 24.56 -1.24 5.41
N LYS A 313 24.73 0.07 5.34
CA LYS A 313 23.62 1.04 5.37
C LYS A 313 22.90 1.22 4.03
N TRP A 314 23.43 0.68 2.95
CA TRP A 314 22.91 0.80 1.60
C TRP A 314 22.09 -0.44 1.22
N MET A 315 21.01 -0.22 0.49
CA MET A 315 20.20 -1.28 -0.09
C MET A 315 19.82 -0.91 -1.53
N PRO A 316 20.67 -1.24 -2.52
CA PRO A 316 20.25 -1.22 -3.91
C PRO A 316 19.16 -2.28 -4.16
N MET A 317 18.22 -1.95 -5.03
CA MET A 317 17.11 -2.83 -5.43
C MET A 317 16.69 -2.60 -6.88
N VAL A 318 16.06 -3.61 -7.44
CA VAL A 318 15.38 -3.55 -8.73
C VAL A 318 13.98 -4.12 -8.57
N THR A 319 13.01 -3.44 -9.13
CA THR A 319 11.61 -3.86 -9.19
C THR A 319 11.17 -3.94 -10.66
N TRP A 320 10.47 -4.99 -11.00
CA TRP A 320 9.65 -5.07 -12.20
C TRP A 320 8.19 -5.18 -11.80
N ALA A 321 7.33 -4.41 -12.46
CA ALA A 321 5.91 -4.44 -12.21
C ALA A 321 5.11 -4.37 -13.51
N GLU A 322 3.88 -4.87 -13.46
CA GLU A 322 2.92 -4.80 -14.57
C GLU A 322 1.48 -4.67 -14.07
N VAL A 323 0.67 -3.99 -14.85
CA VAL A 323 -0.79 -4.06 -14.82
C VAL A 323 -1.28 -4.31 -16.25
N THR A 324 -2.24 -5.21 -16.40
CA THR A 324 -2.82 -5.56 -17.68
C THR A 324 -4.33 -5.73 -17.55
N PRO A 325 -5.11 -5.31 -18.57
CA PRO A 325 -6.54 -5.61 -18.59
C PRO A 325 -6.74 -7.13 -18.72
N ARG A 326 -7.71 -7.64 -17.99
CA ARG A 326 -8.03 -9.08 -18.00
C ARG A 326 -9.21 -9.39 -18.87
N ASP A 327 -10.22 -8.54 -18.80
CA ASP A 327 -11.49 -8.72 -19.50
C ASP A 327 -11.95 -7.34 -19.99
N LEU A 328 -12.05 -7.20 -21.30
CA LEU A 328 -12.53 -6.00 -21.96
C LEU A 328 -14.03 -6.10 -22.32
N ASP A 329 -14.69 -7.24 -22.04
CA ASP A 329 -16.11 -7.45 -22.27
C ASP A 329 -16.97 -6.77 -21.17
N SER A 330 -16.88 -5.43 -21.08
CA SER A 330 -17.75 -4.66 -20.21
C SER A 330 -19.00 -4.15 -20.93
N SER A 331 -19.98 -3.66 -20.17
CA SER A 331 -21.18 -3.00 -20.70
C SER A 331 -20.89 -1.63 -21.34
N LEU A 332 -19.65 -1.15 -21.24
CA LEU A 332 -19.23 0.11 -21.83
C LEU A 332 -19.04 -0.01 -23.35
N PRO A 333 -19.27 1.07 -24.12
CA PRO A 333 -18.86 1.13 -25.53
C PRO A 333 -17.35 0.83 -25.68
N ALA A 334 -16.96 0.09 -26.72
CA ALA A 334 -15.59 -0.36 -26.92
C ALA A 334 -14.54 0.78 -26.82
N ALA A 335 -14.83 1.98 -27.33
CA ALA A 335 -13.91 3.12 -27.24
C ALA A 335 -13.67 3.58 -25.79
N LEU A 336 -14.71 3.57 -24.93
CA LEU A 336 -14.56 3.88 -23.51
C LEU A 336 -13.87 2.75 -22.77
N ASN A 337 -14.24 1.52 -23.10
CA ASN A 337 -13.64 0.34 -22.50
C ASN A 337 -12.12 0.30 -22.72
N ASN A 338 -11.68 0.55 -23.94
CA ASN A 338 -10.27 0.57 -24.31
C ASN A 338 -9.52 1.76 -23.65
N GLY A 339 -10.17 2.92 -23.49
CA GLY A 339 -9.57 4.10 -22.86
C GLY A 339 -9.51 4.03 -21.32
N LEU A 340 -10.34 3.19 -20.70
CA LEU A 340 -10.37 3.00 -19.25
C LEU A 340 -9.59 1.76 -18.78
N ALA A 341 -9.18 0.89 -19.73
CA ALA A 341 -8.39 -0.28 -19.43
C ALA A 341 -7.00 0.13 -18.89
N GLU A 342 -6.53 -0.55 -17.87
CA GLU A 342 -5.24 -0.28 -17.27
C GLU A 342 -4.16 -1.15 -17.89
N GLN A 343 -3.20 -0.55 -18.58
CA GLN A 343 -2.06 -1.24 -19.17
C GLN A 343 -0.77 -0.46 -18.97
N GLN A 344 0.17 -1.07 -18.28
CA GLN A 344 1.49 -0.48 -18.06
C GLN A 344 2.45 -1.55 -17.57
N LYS A 345 3.72 -1.43 -17.94
CA LYS A 345 4.84 -2.15 -17.33
C LYS A 345 5.89 -1.17 -16.83
N SER A 346 6.67 -1.58 -15.84
CA SER A 346 7.76 -0.74 -15.36
C SER A 346 8.99 -1.53 -14.92
N TRP A 347 10.13 -0.86 -15.04
CA TRP A 347 11.37 -1.21 -14.35
C TRP A 347 11.78 -0.06 -13.44
N THR A 348 11.97 -0.34 -12.16
CA THR A 348 12.44 0.64 -11.17
C THR A 348 13.78 0.21 -10.60
N GLY A 349 14.79 1.05 -10.74
CA GLY A 349 16.04 0.96 -10.00
C GLY A 349 15.97 1.85 -8.77
N GLY A 350 16.18 1.28 -7.58
CA GLY A 350 16.07 1.99 -6.31
C GLY A 350 17.30 1.83 -5.44
N LEU A 351 17.54 2.83 -4.60
CA LEU A 351 18.59 2.83 -3.59
C LEU A 351 18.03 3.41 -2.27
N ARG A 352 18.05 2.60 -1.20
CA ARG A 352 17.79 3.05 0.17
C ARG A 352 19.09 3.20 0.93
N TYR A 353 19.21 4.27 1.73
CA TYR A 353 20.28 4.49 2.67
C TYR A 353 19.72 4.69 4.08
N SER A 354 20.02 3.79 5.00
CA SER A 354 19.63 3.89 6.41
C SER A 354 20.55 4.86 7.12
N LEU A 355 20.11 6.13 7.24
CA LEU A 355 20.88 7.19 7.89
C LEU A 355 21.02 6.92 9.38
N THR A 356 19.88 6.64 10.04
CA THR A 356 19.74 6.22 11.44
C THR A 356 18.75 5.05 11.54
N ASP A 357 18.49 4.58 12.76
CA ASP A 357 17.49 3.53 13.03
C ASP A 357 16.03 4.03 12.85
N SER A 358 15.84 5.32 12.62
CA SER A 358 14.52 5.94 12.43
C SER A 358 14.46 6.87 11.21
N ILE A 359 15.55 6.99 10.41
CA ILE A 359 15.59 7.85 9.23
C ILE A 359 16.19 7.07 8.05
N ALA A 360 15.50 7.05 6.94
CA ALA A 360 15.96 6.51 5.66
C ALA A 360 15.93 7.57 4.56
N LEU A 361 16.94 7.58 3.70
CA LEU A 361 16.96 8.34 2.46
C LEU A 361 16.77 7.36 1.30
N LYS A 362 15.98 7.74 0.29
CA LYS A 362 15.70 6.88 -0.85
C LYS A 362 15.78 7.65 -2.15
N GLY A 363 16.19 6.95 -3.19
CA GLY A 363 16.17 7.46 -4.55
C GLY A 363 15.74 6.35 -5.51
N GLU A 364 14.91 6.70 -6.47
CA GLU A 364 14.39 5.78 -7.49
C GLU A 364 14.36 6.42 -8.86
N VAL A 365 14.58 5.59 -9.87
CA VAL A 365 14.32 5.90 -11.27
C VAL A 365 13.45 4.77 -11.81
N SER A 366 12.25 5.14 -12.26
CA SER A 366 11.26 4.22 -12.82
C SER A 366 11.09 4.51 -14.31
N TYR A 367 11.26 3.50 -15.14
CA TYR A 367 11.00 3.52 -16.57
C TYR A 367 9.69 2.78 -16.84
N TYR A 368 8.68 3.51 -17.28
CA TYR A 368 7.34 3.02 -17.60
C TYR A 368 7.21 2.85 -19.09
N TYR A 369 6.55 1.78 -19.54
CA TYR A 369 6.40 1.43 -20.95
C TYR A 369 5.21 0.50 -21.18
N ASP A 370 4.91 0.19 -22.46
CA ASP A 370 3.87 -0.76 -22.87
C ASP A 370 2.47 -0.28 -22.45
N PHE A 371 2.15 1.00 -22.74
CA PHE A 371 0.89 1.64 -22.34
C PHE A 371 -0.27 1.24 -23.24
N SER A 372 0.01 0.77 -24.47
CA SER A 372 -1.02 0.43 -25.45
C SER A 372 -0.63 -0.80 -26.26
N ASP A 373 -1.64 -1.50 -26.76
CA ASP A 373 -1.51 -2.57 -27.75
C ASP A 373 -2.61 -2.47 -28.82
N SER A 374 -2.88 -3.56 -29.58
CA SER A 374 -3.91 -3.57 -30.64
C SER A 374 -5.33 -3.33 -30.10
N ASP A 375 -5.59 -3.65 -28.84
CA ASP A 375 -6.92 -3.68 -28.25
C ASP A 375 -7.11 -2.59 -27.18
N VAL A 376 -6.00 -2.01 -26.67
CA VAL A 376 -5.96 -1.02 -25.60
C VAL A 376 -5.20 0.22 -26.06
N THR A 377 -5.78 1.39 -25.87
CA THR A 377 -5.15 2.67 -26.19
C THR A 377 -5.21 3.56 -24.94
N THR A 378 -4.17 3.47 -24.11
CA THR A 378 -4.06 4.24 -22.86
C THR A 378 -2.73 4.96 -22.77
N SER A 379 -2.58 5.78 -21.75
CA SER A 379 -1.33 6.43 -21.37
C SER A 379 -0.76 5.79 -20.08
N GLY A 380 -1.08 4.53 -19.82
CA GLY A 380 -0.76 3.89 -18.53
C GLY A 380 -1.42 4.64 -17.37
N PHE A 381 -0.64 4.92 -16.34
CA PHE A 381 -1.07 5.74 -15.19
C PHE A 381 -0.71 7.22 -15.32
N PHE A 382 -0.53 7.72 -16.56
CA PHE A 382 -0.32 9.12 -16.84
C PHE A 382 -1.64 9.79 -17.26
N PHE A 383 -1.95 10.90 -16.64
CA PHE A 383 -3.10 11.75 -16.97
C PHE A 383 -2.63 12.89 -17.88
N THR A 384 -3.33 13.10 -18.98
CA THR A 384 -3.01 14.16 -19.94
C THR A 384 -4.11 15.21 -19.94
N ASP A 385 -3.75 16.48 -19.93
CA ASP A 385 -4.68 17.61 -20.08
C ASP A 385 -4.67 18.11 -21.53
N GLY A 386 -5.61 17.60 -22.32
CA GLY A 386 -5.89 18.03 -23.69
C GLY A 386 -4.99 17.44 -24.79
N GLY A 387 -4.07 16.55 -24.46
CA GLY A 387 -3.18 15.88 -25.41
C GLY A 387 -3.08 14.37 -25.19
N GLN A 388 -2.08 13.77 -25.82
CA GLN A 388 -1.66 12.38 -25.63
C GLN A 388 -0.16 12.37 -25.38
N LEU A 389 0.35 11.32 -24.75
CA LEU A 389 1.79 11.07 -24.72
C LEU A 389 2.27 10.86 -26.16
N GLU A 390 3.41 11.46 -26.51
CA GLU A 390 4.01 11.25 -27.85
C GLU A 390 4.68 9.88 -27.92
N ASP A 391 5.26 9.44 -26.81
CA ASP A 391 5.98 8.18 -26.67
C ASP A 391 5.19 7.16 -25.86
N ASP A 392 5.34 5.86 -26.19
CA ASP A 392 4.80 4.73 -25.41
C ASP A 392 5.70 4.40 -24.18
N HIS A 393 6.36 5.41 -23.64
CA HIS A 393 7.18 5.29 -22.44
C HIS A 393 7.35 6.64 -21.73
N ALA A 394 7.70 6.56 -20.44
CA ALA A 394 8.05 7.72 -19.62
C ALA A 394 9.02 7.33 -18.51
N THR A 395 9.77 8.30 -17.99
CA THR A 395 10.68 8.09 -16.85
C THR A 395 10.27 8.97 -15.69
N VAL A 396 10.19 8.40 -14.47
CA VAL A 396 9.93 9.15 -13.24
C VAL A 396 11.07 8.99 -12.27
N ILE A 397 11.57 10.12 -11.77
CA ILE A 397 12.63 10.19 -10.76
C ILE A 397 12.01 10.59 -9.43
N ARG A 398 12.33 9.87 -8.35
CA ARG A 398 11.84 10.14 -7.00
C ARG A 398 12.98 10.16 -6.00
N LEU A 399 12.96 11.12 -5.10
CA LEU A 399 13.87 11.19 -3.95
C LEU A 399 13.04 11.43 -2.69
N SER A 400 13.31 10.68 -1.63
CA SER A 400 12.61 10.89 -0.35
C SER A 400 13.54 10.75 0.85
N ALA A 401 13.12 11.41 1.94
CA ALA A 401 13.61 11.20 3.29
C ALA A 401 12.43 10.81 4.16
N ASP A 402 12.51 9.64 4.76
CA ASP A 402 11.44 9.05 5.56
C ASP A 402 11.89 8.90 7.00
N LEU A 403 11.05 9.27 7.95
CA LEU A 403 11.34 9.11 9.37
C LEU A 403 10.14 8.57 10.14
N VAL A 404 10.45 7.91 11.28
CA VAL A 404 9.47 7.44 12.28
C VAL A 404 9.92 7.84 13.68
N PHE A 405 8.99 8.08 14.61
CA PHE A 405 9.25 8.45 16.01
C PHE A 405 8.19 7.93 16.97
#